data_e66d7fb763b76e0a8b0eee15badf0ae6
#
_entry.id   e66d7fb763b76e0a8b0eee15badf0ae6
#
_cell.length_a   1.000
_cell.length_b   1.000
_cell.length_c   1.000
_cell.angle_alpha   90.00
_cell.angle_beta   90.00
_cell.angle_gamma   90.00
#
_symmetry.space_group_name_H-M   'P 1'
#
loop_
_entity.id
_entity.type
_entity.pdbx_description
1 polymer ?
#
loop_
_entity_poly.entity_id
_entity_poly.type
_entity_poly.pdbx_seq_one_letter_code
_entity_poly.pdbx_strand_id
1 'polypeptide(L)'
;MPDSPGCTTQDLITVAATFTVDPLLPLLRDALEHIGAPHLVEAAPYGQLVEQLLSPASRFARNTGGLNVGLIRIDDWAGATPEDSENSQDAEDAEEPADPDRRIDEFLAAAREFAAAHGTPTVFVVCPGPPGTERGLDAVTRLRAGLAEAPGLAVADAEEWFSAHDGLDVHDAESAAIAHIPYTDEAFGALAIGLTRVLHSLRARPRKVIAVDCDDTLWGGACGDRPPADLELTPRFLAVQRFLRRRHDEGFVLALCSRNDPDSVERVFTDRAGDLELTRHHFAAARINQLPKSRNIASLAEELRLGVDSFVLVDDNPFVCAEVAEALPEVTVLHLDPAADPATVLDGCWELDRFFSTAEDRTRNDGYRADARRREATAGLADTHRLNERLGTVVVARRADTGDLPRITQLLSRTNQFTSATAGGADVPALLAREGTGTWTAWTATLRDRFGDYGTIATAVTARRADGGVGIECFAMSCRALDRGVTEALFARIAEDGDVDELHVRFRGTGRNGPALDFLRAHGRTDTGTNSDTGTDIDSDTGDDADTGDENPPAKERTFVVRAAALTRSPAEGGTR
;
A
#
# COMPACT_ATOMS: atom_id res chain seq x y z
N MET A 1 19.17 30.94 -19.63
CA MET A 1 18.88 29.57 -19.23
C MET A 1 18.20 29.66 -17.88
N PRO A 2 16.90 29.34 -17.73
CA PRO A 2 16.28 29.33 -16.41
C PRO A 2 16.75 28.06 -15.67
N ASP A 3 17.11 28.25 -14.39
CA ASP A 3 17.53 27.22 -13.48
C ASP A 3 16.44 26.10 -13.41
N SER A 4 16.86 24.88 -13.69
CA SER A 4 16.03 23.70 -13.45
C SER A 4 15.67 23.64 -11.97
N PRO A 5 14.41 23.36 -11.57
CA PRO A 5 14.06 23.19 -10.18
C PRO A 5 14.90 22.05 -9.60
N GLY A 6 15.58 22.33 -8.49
CA GLY A 6 16.51 21.41 -7.85
C GLY A 6 15.84 20.07 -7.57
N CYS A 7 16.39 19.01 -8.16
CA CYS A 7 16.03 17.63 -7.91
C CYS A 7 16.19 17.36 -6.40
N THR A 8 15.09 17.11 -5.71
CA THR A 8 15.13 16.67 -4.32
C THR A 8 15.48 15.18 -4.28
N THR A 9 16.15 14.71 -3.24
CA THR A 9 16.50 13.29 -3.05
C THR A 9 15.28 12.34 -3.11
N GLN A 10 14.07 12.90 -3.09
CA GLN A 10 12.78 12.19 -3.18
C GLN A 10 12.44 11.69 -4.60
N ASP A 11 13.15 12.16 -5.62
CA ASP A 11 12.87 11.89 -7.02
C ASP A 11 13.92 10.96 -7.67
N LEU A 12 14.68 10.20 -6.87
CA LEU A 12 15.76 9.32 -7.35
C LEU A 12 15.30 7.86 -7.44
N ILE A 13 15.51 7.23 -8.58
CA ILE A 13 15.44 5.78 -8.77
C ILE A 13 16.84 5.24 -9.02
N THR A 14 17.32 4.38 -8.13
CA THR A 14 18.60 3.72 -8.27
C THR A 14 18.42 2.27 -8.68
N VAL A 15 18.97 1.89 -9.83
CA VAL A 15 18.87 0.53 -10.39
C VAL A 15 20.20 -0.19 -10.23
N ALA A 16 20.17 -1.39 -9.65
CA ALA A 16 21.31 -2.32 -9.62
C ALA A 16 20.85 -3.65 -10.23
N ALA A 17 21.73 -4.34 -10.94
CA ALA A 17 21.38 -5.59 -11.61
C ALA A 17 22.54 -6.58 -11.66
N THR A 18 22.22 -7.83 -11.92
CA THR A 18 23.19 -8.88 -12.23
C THR A 18 23.67 -8.82 -13.69
N PHE A 19 23.00 -8.05 -14.55
CA PHE A 19 23.29 -7.87 -15.97
C PHE A 19 23.37 -6.37 -16.34
N THR A 20 23.77 -6.04 -17.56
CA THR A 20 23.87 -4.66 -18.04
C THR A 20 22.47 -4.06 -18.27
N VAL A 21 22.19 -2.92 -17.62
CA VAL A 21 20.86 -2.26 -17.61
C VAL A 21 20.81 -0.94 -18.36
N ASP A 22 21.87 -0.54 -19.03
CA ASP A 22 21.94 0.73 -19.72
C ASP A 22 20.75 0.98 -20.69
N PRO A 23 20.23 -0.02 -21.45
CA PRO A 23 19.07 0.17 -22.31
C PRO A 23 17.78 0.50 -21.55
N LEU A 24 17.63 0.03 -20.29
CA LEU A 24 16.46 0.30 -19.47
C LEU A 24 16.33 1.77 -19.06
N LEU A 25 17.47 2.44 -18.78
CA LEU A 25 17.44 3.75 -18.14
C LEU A 25 16.70 4.84 -18.93
N PRO A 26 16.94 5.01 -20.26
CA PRO A 26 16.16 5.97 -21.05
C PRO A 26 14.69 5.60 -21.12
N LEU A 27 14.35 4.31 -21.33
CA LEU A 27 12.96 3.84 -21.42
C LEU A 27 12.19 4.08 -20.12
N LEU A 28 12.82 3.85 -18.97
CA LEU A 28 12.21 4.12 -17.68
C LEU A 28 11.98 5.63 -17.45
N ARG A 29 12.91 6.49 -17.84
CA ARG A 29 12.71 7.96 -17.77
C ARG A 29 11.54 8.41 -18.63
N ASP A 30 11.47 7.93 -19.86
CA ASP A 30 10.40 8.29 -20.81
C ASP A 30 9.03 7.81 -20.29
N ALA A 31 8.95 6.59 -19.74
CA ALA A 31 7.72 6.06 -19.15
C ALA A 31 7.25 6.89 -17.94
N LEU A 32 8.18 7.31 -17.08
CA LEU A 32 7.88 8.15 -15.91
C LEU A 32 7.45 9.58 -16.30
N GLU A 33 8.06 10.16 -17.34
CA GLU A 33 7.62 11.46 -17.88
C GLU A 33 6.18 11.37 -18.43
N HIS A 34 5.85 10.27 -19.12
CA HIS A 34 4.51 10.05 -19.69
C HIS A 34 3.39 10.04 -18.64
N ILE A 35 3.67 9.53 -17.45
CA ILE A 35 2.69 9.53 -16.34
C ILE A 35 2.75 10.80 -15.47
N GLY A 36 3.52 11.81 -15.88
CA GLY A 36 3.68 13.05 -15.12
C GLY A 36 4.47 12.91 -13.82
N ALA A 37 5.31 11.87 -13.71
CA ALA A 37 6.13 11.58 -12.53
C ALA A 37 7.63 11.52 -12.91
N PRO A 38 8.26 12.62 -13.37
CA PRO A 38 9.66 12.61 -13.78
C PRO A 38 10.58 12.34 -12.58
N HIS A 39 11.56 11.44 -12.78
CA HIS A 39 12.54 11.05 -11.78
C HIS A 39 13.94 11.06 -12.36
N LEU A 40 14.93 11.31 -11.49
CA LEU A 40 16.30 10.97 -11.82
C LEU A 40 16.48 9.44 -11.75
N VAL A 41 16.93 8.83 -12.84
CA VAL A 41 17.19 7.39 -12.90
C VAL A 41 18.68 7.18 -13.10
N GLU A 42 19.32 6.45 -12.19
CA GLU A 42 20.74 6.12 -12.26
C GLU A 42 20.96 4.61 -12.06
N ALA A 43 22.01 4.06 -12.67
CA ALA A 43 22.44 2.69 -12.45
C ALA A 43 23.59 2.64 -11.44
N ALA A 44 23.57 1.63 -10.56
CA ALA A 44 24.76 1.22 -9.82
C ALA A 44 25.80 0.60 -10.79
N PRO A 45 27.08 0.51 -10.40
CA PRO A 45 28.06 -0.17 -11.22
C PRO A 45 27.66 -1.62 -11.50
N TYR A 46 27.96 -2.10 -12.70
CA TYR A 46 27.65 -3.45 -13.16
C TYR A 46 28.15 -4.53 -12.16
N GLY A 47 27.32 -5.55 -11.92
CA GLY A 47 27.66 -6.71 -11.09
C GLY A 47 27.73 -6.44 -9.58
N GLN A 48 27.41 -5.22 -9.13
CA GLN A 48 27.56 -4.83 -7.71
C GLN A 48 26.23 -4.82 -6.93
N LEU A 49 25.28 -5.67 -7.29
CA LEU A 49 23.98 -5.70 -6.60
C LEU A 49 24.11 -6.03 -5.10
N VAL A 50 24.96 -7.01 -4.74
CA VAL A 50 25.18 -7.39 -3.33
C VAL A 50 25.91 -6.29 -2.56
N GLU A 51 26.88 -5.63 -3.18
CA GLU A 51 27.61 -4.50 -2.61
C GLU A 51 26.67 -3.31 -2.33
N GLN A 52 25.63 -3.14 -3.15
CA GLN A 52 24.63 -2.10 -2.89
C GLN A 52 23.88 -2.34 -1.58
N LEU A 53 23.72 -3.59 -1.16
CA LEU A 53 23.05 -3.96 0.09
C LEU A 53 24.00 -3.90 1.30
N LEU A 54 25.27 -4.24 1.12
CA LEU A 54 26.23 -4.37 2.21
C LEU A 54 26.97 -3.07 2.55
N SER A 55 27.18 -2.20 1.58
CA SER A 55 27.97 -0.98 1.79
C SER A 55 27.15 0.20 2.25
N PRO A 56 27.43 0.82 3.40
CA PRO A 56 26.75 2.04 3.84
C PRO A 56 27.04 3.26 2.95
N ALA A 57 28.04 3.18 2.07
CA ALA A 57 28.37 4.21 1.09
C ALA A 57 27.78 3.93 -0.28
N SER A 58 27.00 2.88 -0.44
CA SER A 58 26.36 2.50 -1.70
C SER A 58 25.33 3.55 -2.17
N ARG A 59 24.95 3.46 -3.43
CA ARG A 59 23.88 4.30 -3.97
C ARG A 59 22.55 3.98 -3.33
N PHE A 60 22.26 2.70 -3.07
CA PHE A 60 21.05 2.26 -2.37
C PHE A 60 20.96 2.84 -0.95
N ALA A 61 22.05 2.76 -0.17
CA ALA A 61 22.08 3.28 1.20
C ALA A 61 21.96 4.83 1.25
N ARG A 62 22.45 5.53 0.24
CA ARG A 62 22.35 7.00 0.13
C ARG A 62 21.04 7.49 -0.44
N ASN A 63 20.26 6.64 -1.08
CA ASN A 63 18.93 6.99 -1.57
C ASN A 63 17.96 7.03 -0.38
N THR A 64 17.56 8.21 0.06
CA THR A 64 16.73 8.38 1.28
C THR A 64 15.26 8.69 0.99
N GLY A 65 14.86 8.84 -0.26
CA GLY A 65 13.49 9.29 -0.56
C GLY A 65 12.88 8.76 -1.85
N GLY A 66 13.62 7.99 -2.63
CA GLY A 66 13.17 7.46 -3.92
C GLY A 66 12.77 5.99 -3.88
N LEU A 67 13.22 5.25 -4.90
CA LEU A 67 13.02 3.81 -5.05
C LEU A 67 14.36 3.14 -5.36
N ASN A 68 14.70 2.06 -4.66
CA ASN A 68 15.77 1.17 -5.03
C ASN A 68 15.22 -0.02 -5.83
N VAL A 69 15.88 -0.36 -6.92
CA VAL A 69 15.48 -1.43 -7.84
C VAL A 69 16.63 -2.41 -8.00
N GLY A 70 16.42 -3.68 -7.63
CA GLY A 70 17.36 -4.78 -7.88
C GLY A 70 16.81 -5.71 -8.96
N LEU A 71 17.47 -5.83 -10.11
CA LEU A 71 17.09 -6.77 -11.16
C LEU A 71 17.99 -8.01 -11.06
N ILE A 72 17.37 -9.18 -10.89
CA ILE A 72 18.09 -10.42 -10.58
C ILE A 72 17.80 -11.48 -11.64
N ARG A 73 18.81 -11.87 -12.38
CA ARG A 73 18.82 -13.06 -13.20
C ARG A 73 19.70 -14.11 -12.52
N ILE A 74 19.10 -15.22 -12.07
CA ILE A 74 19.80 -16.22 -11.27
C ILE A 74 20.91 -16.90 -12.07
N ASP A 75 20.73 -17.05 -13.37
CA ASP A 75 21.73 -17.63 -14.27
C ASP A 75 23.08 -16.90 -14.21
N ASP A 76 23.07 -15.59 -13.94
CA ASP A 76 24.30 -14.80 -13.79
C ASP A 76 25.09 -15.17 -12.52
N TRP A 77 24.46 -15.86 -11.57
CA TRP A 77 25.10 -16.36 -10.36
C TRP A 77 25.64 -17.78 -10.49
N ALA A 78 25.19 -18.53 -11.50
CA ALA A 78 25.59 -19.93 -11.67
C ALA A 78 27.05 -20.12 -12.15
N GLY A 79 27.73 -19.03 -12.56
CA GLY A 79 29.07 -19.07 -13.14
C GLY A 79 29.08 -19.69 -14.54
N ALA A 80 30.13 -19.43 -15.32
CA ALA A 80 30.33 -20.08 -16.62
C ALA A 80 30.41 -21.60 -16.45
N THR A 81 29.68 -22.36 -17.27
CA THR A 81 29.78 -23.82 -17.25
C THR A 81 31.17 -24.26 -17.75
N PRO A 82 31.66 -25.42 -17.35
CA PRO A 82 32.95 -25.94 -17.84
C PRO A 82 33.07 -25.99 -19.37
N GLU A 83 31.95 -26.01 -20.08
CA GLU A 83 31.90 -26.00 -21.56
C GLU A 83 32.25 -24.60 -22.14
N ASP A 84 32.03 -23.51 -21.37
CA ASP A 84 32.39 -22.15 -21.76
C ASP A 84 33.88 -21.84 -21.54
N SER A 85 34.55 -22.64 -20.72
CA SER A 85 35.97 -22.45 -20.32
C SER A 85 36.98 -23.17 -21.22
N GLU A 86 36.59 -24.02 -22.18
CA GLU A 86 37.52 -24.71 -23.07
C GLU A 86 38.34 -23.79 -24.01
N ASN A 87 38.02 -22.48 -24.06
CA ASN A 87 38.70 -21.50 -24.93
C ASN A 87 39.55 -20.45 -24.20
N SER A 88 39.66 -20.50 -22.87
CA SER A 88 40.49 -19.53 -22.14
C SER A 88 41.74 -20.19 -21.55
N GLN A 89 42.92 -19.73 -21.98
CA GLN A 89 44.23 -20.18 -21.49
C GLN A 89 44.57 -19.73 -20.05
N ASP A 90 43.61 -19.14 -19.31
CA ASP A 90 43.77 -18.61 -17.94
C ASP A 90 43.06 -19.48 -16.88
N ALA A 91 43.01 -20.80 -17.07
CA ALA A 91 42.27 -21.73 -16.21
C ALA A 91 42.92 -22.05 -14.84
N GLU A 92 44.01 -21.41 -14.46
CA GLU A 92 44.70 -21.70 -13.18
C GLU A 92 44.19 -20.88 -11.98
N ASP A 93 43.37 -19.82 -12.21
CA ASP A 93 42.77 -18.96 -11.15
C ASP A 93 41.23 -19.00 -11.14
N ALA A 94 40.58 -19.96 -11.79
CA ALA A 94 39.13 -20.08 -11.73
C ALA A 94 38.70 -20.50 -10.31
N GLU A 95 38.14 -19.57 -9.54
CA GLU A 95 37.39 -19.90 -8.32
C GLU A 95 36.37 -21.01 -8.63
N GLU A 96 36.27 -22.00 -7.74
CA GLU A 96 35.26 -23.07 -7.86
C GLU A 96 33.90 -22.43 -8.15
N PRO A 97 33.10 -22.95 -9.10
CA PRO A 97 31.79 -22.39 -9.42
C PRO A 97 30.99 -22.31 -8.13
N ALA A 98 30.73 -21.08 -7.69
CA ALA A 98 30.04 -20.83 -6.45
C ALA A 98 28.65 -21.47 -6.52
N ASP A 99 28.31 -22.27 -5.53
CA ASP A 99 27.00 -22.88 -5.36
C ASP A 99 25.90 -21.80 -5.43
N PRO A 100 24.99 -21.82 -6.43
CA PRO A 100 23.92 -20.84 -6.57
C PRO A 100 23.05 -20.71 -5.31
N ASP A 101 22.85 -21.81 -4.60
CA ASP A 101 22.07 -21.85 -3.36
C ASP A 101 22.73 -21.03 -2.26
N ARG A 102 24.03 -21.13 -2.12
CA ARG A 102 24.81 -20.34 -1.17
C ARG A 102 24.74 -18.85 -1.50
N ARG A 103 24.84 -18.48 -2.78
CA ARG A 103 24.73 -17.07 -3.21
C ARG A 103 23.34 -16.50 -2.93
N ILE A 104 22.28 -17.29 -3.13
CA ILE A 104 20.92 -16.89 -2.78
C ILE A 104 20.79 -16.63 -1.28
N ASP A 105 21.35 -17.50 -0.43
CA ASP A 105 21.29 -17.32 1.03
C ASP A 105 22.05 -16.07 1.48
N GLU A 106 23.24 -15.83 0.95
CA GLU A 106 24.04 -14.64 1.22
C GLU A 106 23.29 -13.36 0.78
N PHE A 107 22.70 -13.39 -0.41
CA PHE A 107 21.89 -12.29 -0.92
C PHE A 107 20.65 -12.03 -0.05
N LEU A 108 19.90 -13.06 0.33
CA LEU A 108 18.70 -12.93 1.18
C LEU A 108 19.05 -12.38 2.57
N ALA A 109 20.19 -12.78 3.13
CA ALA A 109 20.67 -12.25 4.41
C ALA A 109 20.99 -10.75 4.29
N ALA A 110 21.73 -10.36 3.25
CA ALA A 110 22.08 -8.97 2.98
C ALA A 110 20.84 -8.10 2.71
N ALA A 111 19.87 -8.60 1.92
CA ALA A 111 18.63 -7.89 1.63
C ALA A 111 17.78 -7.65 2.88
N ARG A 112 17.69 -8.63 3.77
CA ARG A 112 16.96 -8.49 5.05
C ARG A 112 17.63 -7.49 5.99
N GLU A 113 18.95 -7.53 6.10
CA GLU A 113 19.73 -6.59 6.91
C GLU A 113 19.59 -5.16 6.36
N PHE A 114 19.70 -5.00 5.04
CA PHE A 114 19.48 -3.72 4.37
C PHE A 114 18.09 -3.15 4.64
N ALA A 115 17.04 -3.95 4.46
CA ALA A 115 15.66 -3.53 4.69
C ALA A 115 15.40 -3.13 6.16
N ALA A 116 16.04 -3.81 7.12
CA ALA A 116 15.93 -3.47 8.53
C ALA A 116 16.65 -2.14 8.88
N ALA A 117 17.72 -1.79 8.13
CA ALA A 117 18.52 -0.60 8.38
C ALA A 117 18.04 0.65 7.62
N HIS A 118 17.35 0.47 6.49
CA HIS A 118 16.99 1.56 5.56
C HIS A 118 15.49 1.61 5.30
N GLY A 119 14.90 2.82 5.36
CA GLY A 119 13.46 3.02 5.14
C GLY A 119 13.07 3.24 3.67
N THR A 120 14.03 3.34 2.75
CA THR A 120 13.75 3.56 1.33
C THR A 120 13.09 2.33 0.71
N PRO A 121 11.93 2.46 0.06
CA PRO A 121 11.30 1.37 -0.65
C PRO A 121 12.29 0.67 -1.58
N THR A 122 12.35 -0.66 -1.50
CA THR A 122 13.25 -1.46 -2.32
C THR A 122 12.46 -2.57 -2.99
N VAL A 123 12.53 -2.65 -4.31
CA VAL A 123 11.91 -3.73 -5.10
C VAL A 123 12.98 -4.60 -5.74
N PHE A 124 12.84 -5.91 -5.59
CA PHE A 124 13.62 -6.88 -6.35
C PHE A 124 12.74 -7.48 -7.43
N VAL A 125 13.23 -7.46 -8.66
CA VAL A 125 12.55 -8.04 -9.81
C VAL A 125 13.32 -9.28 -10.24
N VAL A 126 12.67 -10.43 -10.18
CA VAL A 126 13.25 -11.68 -10.67
C VAL A 126 13.05 -11.73 -12.19
N CYS A 127 14.15 -11.78 -12.90
CA CYS A 127 14.20 -11.74 -14.35
C CYS A 127 14.48 -13.14 -14.93
N PRO A 128 13.79 -13.57 -16.00
CA PRO A 128 13.97 -14.90 -16.58
C PRO A 128 15.34 -15.08 -17.21
N GLY A 129 15.88 -16.30 -17.10
CA GLY A 129 17.07 -16.75 -17.82
C GLY A 129 16.79 -17.09 -19.28
N PRO A 130 17.82 -17.53 -20.05
CA PRO A 130 17.65 -17.93 -21.43
C PRO A 130 16.66 -19.09 -21.58
N PRO A 131 15.92 -19.20 -22.70
CA PRO A 131 15.00 -20.31 -22.95
C PRO A 131 15.68 -21.68 -22.85
N GLY A 132 15.04 -22.63 -22.17
CA GLY A 132 15.54 -24.01 -22.01
C GLY A 132 16.51 -24.23 -20.85
N THR A 133 16.80 -23.24 -20.03
CA THR A 133 17.53 -23.41 -18.76
C THR A 133 16.56 -23.82 -17.67
N GLU A 134 16.34 -25.14 -17.47
CA GLU A 134 15.54 -25.66 -16.34
C GLU A 134 16.26 -25.52 -14.98
N ARG A 135 17.51 -25.06 -14.99
CA ARG A 135 18.42 -25.03 -13.83
C ARG A 135 18.08 -23.95 -12.80
N GLY A 136 16.95 -23.48 -12.67
CA GLY A 136 16.72 -22.39 -11.73
C GLY A 136 15.34 -22.35 -11.07
N LEU A 137 14.42 -23.26 -11.42
CA LEU A 137 13.05 -23.15 -10.93
C LEU A 137 12.96 -23.20 -9.41
N ASP A 138 13.73 -24.10 -8.77
CA ASP A 138 13.80 -24.20 -7.31
C ASP A 138 14.51 -22.98 -6.71
N ALA A 139 15.59 -22.53 -7.34
CA ALA A 139 16.35 -21.34 -6.93
C ALA A 139 15.51 -20.05 -7.08
N VAL A 140 14.79 -19.88 -8.18
CA VAL A 140 13.84 -18.79 -8.39
C VAL A 140 12.75 -18.81 -7.32
N THR A 141 12.15 -19.97 -7.08
CA THR A 141 11.09 -20.12 -6.06
C THR A 141 11.61 -19.78 -4.67
N ARG A 142 12.81 -20.24 -4.32
CA ARG A 142 13.46 -19.96 -3.03
C ARG A 142 13.78 -18.47 -2.87
N LEU A 143 14.33 -17.84 -3.90
CA LEU A 143 14.63 -16.41 -3.89
C LEU A 143 13.34 -15.58 -3.69
N ARG A 144 12.30 -15.87 -4.46
CA ARG A 144 11.00 -15.20 -4.34
C ARG A 144 10.41 -15.37 -2.93
N ALA A 145 10.37 -16.60 -2.42
CA ALA A 145 9.85 -16.87 -1.08
C ALA A 145 10.64 -16.11 0.00
N GLY A 146 11.96 -16.17 -0.07
CA GLY A 146 12.84 -15.53 0.91
C GLY A 146 12.76 -14.01 0.93
N LEU A 147 12.57 -13.37 -0.23
CA LEU A 147 12.35 -11.92 -0.35
C LEU A 147 10.95 -11.51 0.11
N ALA A 148 9.92 -12.29 -0.23
CA ALA A 148 8.54 -12.00 0.16
C ALA A 148 8.31 -12.04 1.68
N GLU A 149 9.14 -12.78 2.42
CA GLU A 149 9.12 -12.83 3.89
C GLU A 149 9.81 -11.63 4.55
N ALA A 150 10.61 -10.86 3.81
CA ALA A 150 11.38 -9.75 4.35
C ALA A 150 10.52 -8.46 4.42
N PRO A 151 10.27 -7.91 5.62
CA PRO A 151 9.51 -6.67 5.77
C PRO A 151 10.20 -5.50 5.05
N GLY A 152 9.42 -4.67 4.36
CA GLY A 152 9.93 -3.48 3.66
C GLY A 152 10.50 -3.73 2.27
N LEU A 153 10.59 -4.99 1.83
CA LEU A 153 10.93 -5.34 0.46
C LEU A 153 9.69 -5.66 -0.37
N ALA A 154 9.74 -5.33 -1.65
CA ALA A 154 8.80 -5.82 -2.65
C ALA A 154 9.50 -6.81 -3.56
N VAL A 155 8.73 -7.77 -4.06
CA VAL A 155 9.18 -8.71 -5.07
C VAL A 155 8.24 -8.63 -6.26
N ALA A 156 8.80 -8.51 -7.45
CA ALA A 156 8.07 -8.58 -8.71
C ALA A 156 8.68 -9.65 -9.61
N ASP A 157 7.92 -10.05 -10.60
CA ASP A 157 8.32 -11.04 -11.59
C ASP A 157 8.29 -10.39 -12.98
N ALA A 158 9.46 -10.33 -13.62
CA ALA A 158 9.56 -9.80 -14.97
C ALA A 158 8.82 -10.69 -15.98
N GLU A 159 8.71 -11.99 -15.74
CA GLU A 159 7.99 -12.91 -16.62
C GLU A 159 6.48 -12.58 -16.68
N GLU A 160 5.88 -12.14 -15.56
CA GLU A 160 4.50 -11.64 -15.57
C GLU A 160 4.35 -10.39 -16.44
N TRP A 161 5.35 -9.51 -16.42
CA TRP A 161 5.35 -8.29 -17.24
C TRP A 161 5.56 -8.59 -18.72
N PHE A 162 6.45 -9.54 -19.04
CA PHE A 162 6.70 -9.95 -20.41
C PHE A 162 5.51 -10.69 -21.03
N SER A 163 4.89 -11.59 -20.26
CA SER A 163 3.74 -12.37 -20.74
C SER A 163 2.47 -11.53 -20.93
N ALA A 164 2.40 -10.34 -20.38
CA ALA A 164 1.31 -9.38 -20.64
C ALA A 164 1.36 -8.80 -22.07
N HIS A 165 2.44 -9.05 -22.83
CA HIS A 165 2.64 -8.56 -24.19
C HIS A 165 2.71 -9.76 -25.15
N ASP A 166 1.61 -10.03 -25.86
CA ASP A 166 1.51 -11.13 -26.80
C ASP A 166 2.61 -11.06 -27.88
N GLY A 167 3.36 -12.16 -28.03
CA GLY A 167 4.38 -12.27 -29.08
C GLY A 167 5.67 -11.50 -28.82
N LEU A 168 5.90 -11.03 -27.59
CA LEU A 168 7.14 -10.36 -27.20
C LEU A 168 8.33 -11.33 -27.34
N ASP A 169 9.32 -10.96 -28.14
CA ASP A 169 10.64 -11.59 -28.13
C ASP A 169 11.45 -11.02 -26.97
N VAL A 170 11.72 -11.86 -25.97
CA VAL A 170 12.31 -11.41 -24.69
C VAL A 170 13.82 -11.37 -24.76
N HIS A 171 14.47 -12.36 -25.40
CA HIS A 171 15.91 -12.60 -25.26
C HIS A 171 16.70 -12.15 -26.48
N ASP A 172 17.82 -11.47 -26.23
CA ASP A 172 18.84 -11.14 -27.24
C ASP A 172 20.14 -11.90 -26.93
N ALA A 173 20.31 -13.05 -27.58
CA ALA A 173 21.47 -13.91 -27.36
C ALA A 173 22.79 -13.29 -27.83
N GLU A 174 22.77 -12.45 -28.88
CA GLU A 174 23.96 -11.78 -29.42
C GLU A 174 24.45 -10.68 -28.47
N SER A 175 23.56 -9.79 -28.06
CA SER A 175 23.87 -8.73 -27.09
C SER A 175 24.22 -9.29 -25.71
N ALA A 176 23.60 -10.41 -25.30
CA ALA A 176 23.94 -11.11 -24.07
C ALA A 176 25.40 -11.60 -24.08
N ALA A 177 25.84 -12.22 -25.18
CA ALA A 177 27.21 -12.73 -25.32
C ALA A 177 28.28 -11.65 -25.38
N ILE A 178 27.98 -10.50 -26.01
CA ILE A 178 28.96 -9.43 -26.26
C ILE A 178 29.04 -8.43 -25.10
N ALA A 179 27.89 -8.07 -24.52
CA ALA A 179 27.78 -6.94 -23.58
C ALA A 179 27.01 -7.26 -22.30
N HIS A 180 26.66 -8.52 -22.06
CA HIS A 180 25.77 -8.93 -20.95
C HIS A 180 24.44 -8.15 -20.92
N ILE A 181 23.87 -7.90 -22.11
CA ILE A 181 22.54 -7.31 -22.32
C ILE A 181 21.61 -8.43 -22.74
N PRO A 182 20.88 -9.07 -21.80
CA PRO A 182 20.18 -10.34 -22.08
C PRO A 182 18.85 -10.19 -22.81
N TYR A 183 18.30 -9.00 -22.86
CA TYR A 183 16.95 -8.74 -23.33
C TYR A 183 16.92 -7.80 -24.52
N THR A 184 15.85 -7.93 -25.34
CA THR A 184 15.55 -7.03 -26.43
C THR A 184 15.13 -5.63 -25.93
N ASP A 185 15.14 -4.64 -26.79
CA ASP A 185 14.66 -3.28 -26.47
C ASP A 185 13.19 -3.29 -26.06
N GLU A 186 12.35 -4.13 -26.69
CA GLU A 186 10.94 -4.30 -26.37
C GLU A 186 10.77 -4.90 -24.96
N ALA A 187 11.58 -5.87 -24.58
CA ALA A 187 11.55 -6.45 -23.24
C ALA A 187 12.03 -5.46 -22.18
N PHE A 188 13.05 -4.66 -22.45
CA PHE A 188 13.41 -3.53 -21.60
C PHE A 188 12.29 -2.49 -21.49
N GLY A 189 11.50 -2.28 -22.55
CA GLY A 189 10.29 -1.46 -22.54
C GLY A 189 9.23 -2.01 -21.56
N ALA A 190 8.99 -3.32 -21.58
CA ALA A 190 8.07 -3.98 -20.65
C ALA A 190 8.57 -3.89 -19.19
N LEU A 191 9.89 -4.03 -18.95
CA LEU A 191 10.49 -3.78 -17.64
C LEU A 191 10.29 -2.33 -17.17
N ALA A 192 10.47 -1.36 -18.06
CA ALA A 192 10.27 0.06 -17.74
C ALA A 192 8.82 0.35 -17.34
N ILE A 193 7.84 -0.21 -18.05
CA ILE A 193 6.42 -0.10 -17.69
C ILE A 193 6.15 -0.78 -16.35
N GLY A 194 6.65 -1.98 -16.11
CA GLY A 194 6.48 -2.70 -14.85
C GLY A 194 7.04 -1.90 -13.66
N LEU A 195 8.24 -1.33 -13.77
CA LEU A 195 8.84 -0.48 -12.74
C LEU A 195 8.07 0.83 -12.54
N THR A 196 7.52 1.40 -13.62
CA THR A 196 6.64 2.57 -13.53
C THR A 196 5.37 2.26 -12.74
N ARG A 197 4.77 1.06 -12.92
CA ARG A 197 3.64 0.57 -12.10
C ARG A 197 4.02 0.41 -10.63
N VAL A 198 5.22 -0.10 -10.34
CA VAL A 198 5.73 -0.18 -8.95
C VAL A 198 5.76 1.21 -8.31
N LEU A 199 6.35 2.20 -8.99
CA LEU A 199 6.41 3.57 -8.48
C LEU A 199 5.01 4.20 -8.34
N HIS A 200 4.14 3.99 -9.33
CA HIS A 200 2.75 4.43 -9.27
C HIS A 200 2.05 3.87 -8.02
N SER A 201 2.22 2.58 -7.72
CA SER A 201 1.60 1.94 -6.54
C SER A 201 2.06 2.53 -5.20
N LEU A 202 3.28 3.10 -5.15
CA LEU A 202 3.81 3.79 -3.97
C LEU A 202 3.24 5.19 -3.79
N ARG A 203 2.92 5.88 -4.88
CA ARG A 203 2.49 7.29 -4.91
C ARG A 203 0.98 7.47 -5.03
N ALA A 204 0.33 6.56 -5.76
CA ALA A 204 -1.10 6.64 -5.97
C ALA A 204 -1.89 6.47 -4.67
N ARG A 205 -3.06 7.08 -4.62
CA ARG A 205 -3.99 6.86 -3.52
C ARG A 205 -4.41 5.40 -3.50
N PRO A 206 -4.21 4.68 -2.38
CA PRO A 206 -4.47 3.26 -2.35
C PRO A 206 -5.96 2.96 -2.47
N ARG A 207 -6.36 2.24 -3.49
CA ARG A 207 -7.66 1.56 -3.51
C ARG A 207 -7.62 0.45 -2.47
N LYS A 208 -8.72 0.23 -1.76
CA LYS A 208 -8.77 -0.72 -0.64
C LYS A 208 -9.90 -1.73 -0.78
N VAL A 209 -10.95 -1.38 -1.51
CA VAL A 209 -12.16 -2.19 -1.68
C VAL A 209 -12.41 -2.44 -3.14
N ILE A 210 -12.68 -3.70 -3.48
CA ILE A 210 -13.22 -4.08 -4.78
C ILE A 210 -14.67 -4.47 -4.57
N ALA A 211 -15.59 -3.61 -5.02
CA ALA A 211 -17.01 -3.91 -5.11
C ALA A 211 -17.27 -4.62 -6.43
N VAL A 212 -17.85 -5.81 -6.37
CA VAL A 212 -18.04 -6.64 -7.56
C VAL A 212 -19.51 -7.01 -7.72
N ASP A 213 -19.99 -6.98 -8.98
CA ASP A 213 -21.28 -7.55 -9.34
C ASP A 213 -21.26 -9.08 -9.30
N CYS A 214 -22.42 -9.71 -9.44
CA CYS A 214 -22.57 -11.15 -9.42
C CYS A 214 -22.85 -11.70 -10.81
N ASP A 215 -24.03 -11.41 -11.36
CA ASP A 215 -24.52 -11.94 -12.62
C ASP A 215 -23.68 -11.41 -13.80
N ASP A 216 -23.35 -12.27 -14.75
CA ASP A 216 -22.49 -11.99 -15.89
C ASP A 216 -21.09 -11.42 -15.56
N THR A 217 -20.75 -11.32 -14.26
CA THR A 217 -19.44 -10.92 -13.74
C THR A 217 -18.73 -12.08 -13.02
N LEU A 218 -19.33 -12.68 -11.99
CA LEU A 218 -18.78 -13.84 -11.27
C LEU A 218 -19.24 -15.18 -11.87
N TRP A 219 -20.39 -15.21 -12.48
CA TRP A 219 -20.98 -16.37 -13.22
C TRP A 219 -21.87 -15.85 -14.34
N GLY A 220 -22.12 -16.68 -15.36
CA GLY A 220 -22.98 -16.32 -16.47
C GLY A 220 -24.45 -16.64 -16.20
N GLY A 221 -25.31 -15.67 -16.48
CA GLY A 221 -26.76 -15.72 -16.30
C GLY A 221 -27.25 -15.20 -14.96
N ALA A 222 -28.54 -14.83 -14.92
CA ALA A 222 -29.17 -14.22 -13.76
C ALA A 222 -29.56 -15.26 -12.72
N CYS A 223 -28.99 -15.20 -11.52
CA CYS A 223 -29.25 -16.16 -10.44
C CYS A 223 -30.65 -16.02 -9.80
N GLY A 224 -31.34 -14.91 -10.06
CA GLY A 224 -32.75 -14.73 -9.70
C GLY A 224 -33.72 -15.50 -10.58
N ASP A 225 -33.34 -15.78 -11.84
CA ASP A 225 -34.18 -16.38 -12.86
C ASP A 225 -33.88 -17.88 -13.11
N ARG A 226 -32.71 -18.34 -12.67
CA ARG A 226 -32.21 -19.71 -12.91
C ARG A 226 -31.77 -20.39 -11.63
N PRO A 227 -31.95 -21.72 -11.51
CA PRO A 227 -31.36 -22.46 -10.41
C PRO A 227 -29.82 -22.40 -10.49
N PRO A 228 -29.09 -22.45 -9.37
CA PRO A 228 -27.63 -22.36 -9.33
C PRO A 228 -26.92 -23.36 -10.25
N ALA A 229 -27.50 -24.55 -10.47
CA ALA A 229 -26.93 -25.57 -11.35
C ALA A 229 -26.87 -25.17 -12.82
N ASP A 230 -27.74 -24.27 -13.26
CA ASP A 230 -27.86 -23.82 -14.67
C ASP A 230 -27.05 -22.54 -14.96
N LEU A 231 -26.37 -21.99 -13.95
CA LEU A 231 -25.47 -20.85 -14.14
C LEU A 231 -24.15 -21.30 -14.77
N GLU A 232 -23.63 -20.49 -15.67
CA GLU A 232 -22.41 -20.80 -16.42
C GLU A 232 -21.16 -20.42 -15.63
N LEU A 233 -20.23 -21.37 -15.50
CA LEU A 233 -18.91 -21.16 -14.92
C LEU A 233 -17.83 -21.45 -15.98
N THR A 234 -17.78 -20.59 -16.98
CA THR A 234 -16.76 -20.69 -18.05
C THR A 234 -15.38 -20.27 -17.55
N PRO A 235 -14.28 -20.60 -18.26
CA PRO A 235 -12.93 -20.14 -17.90
C PRO A 235 -12.83 -18.64 -17.69
N ARG A 236 -13.64 -17.83 -18.38
CA ARG A 236 -13.74 -16.38 -18.23
C ARG A 236 -14.15 -15.99 -16.80
N PHE A 237 -15.26 -16.52 -16.29
CA PHE A 237 -15.75 -16.18 -14.96
C PHE A 237 -14.80 -16.70 -13.86
N LEU A 238 -14.22 -17.87 -14.05
CA LEU A 238 -13.22 -18.41 -13.13
C LEU A 238 -11.93 -17.57 -13.13
N ALA A 239 -11.53 -16.97 -14.26
CA ALA A 239 -10.40 -16.04 -14.33
C ALA A 239 -10.67 -14.78 -13.49
N VAL A 240 -11.86 -14.18 -13.59
CA VAL A 240 -12.27 -13.05 -12.74
C VAL A 240 -12.22 -13.43 -11.25
N GLN A 241 -12.76 -14.60 -10.89
CA GLN A 241 -12.75 -15.07 -9.51
C GLN A 241 -11.33 -15.32 -8.99
N ARG A 242 -10.44 -15.94 -9.78
CA ARG A 242 -9.02 -16.12 -9.42
C ARG A 242 -8.31 -14.79 -9.23
N PHE A 243 -8.56 -13.82 -10.09
CA PHE A 243 -8.03 -12.46 -9.94
C PHE A 243 -8.48 -11.85 -8.60
N LEU A 244 -9.76 -11.86 -8.32
CA LEU A 244 -10.32 -11.30 -7.08
C LEU A 244 -9.78 -12.02 -5.84
N ARG A 245 -9.61 -13.35 -5.89
CA ARG A 245 -9.00 -14.12 -4.81
C ARG A 245 -7.56 -13.70 -4.56
N ARG A 246 -6.76 -13.56 -5.62
CA ARG A 246 -5.38 -13.05 -5.51
C ARG A 246 -5.35 -11.67 -4.86
N ARG A 247 -6.22 -10.73 -5.31
CA ARG A 247 -6.33 -9.40 -4.69
C ARG A 247 -6.77 -9.46 -3.22
N HIS A 248 -7.70 -10.36 -2.88
CA HIS A 248 -8.08 -10.60 -1.48
C HIS A 248 -6.87 -11.03 -0.63
N ASP A 249 -6.07 -11.96 -1.12
CA ASP A 249 -4.90 -12.48 -0.41
C ASP A 249 -3.79 -11.40 -0.25
N GLU A 250 -3.73 -10.43 -1.16
CA GLU A 250 -2.89 -9.23 -1.09
C GLU A 250 -3.46 -8.14 -0.16
N GLY A 251 -4.64 -8.35 0.44
CA GLY A 251 -5.25 -7.47 1.43
C GLY A 251 -6.27 -6.47 0.90
N PHE A 252 -6.77 -6.65 -0.33
CA PHE A 252 -7.98 -5.93 -0.75
C PHE A 252 -9.21 -6.48 -0.04
N VAL A 253 -10.12 -5.61 0.32
CA VAL A 253 -11.44 -5.95 0.85
C VAL A 253 -12.37 -6.23 -0.32
N LEU A 254 -12.96 -7.41 -0.39
CA LEU A 254 -13.99 -7.69 -1.37
C LEU A 254 -15.37 -7.38 -0.80
N ALA A 255 -16.24 -6.76 -1.60
CA ALA A 255 -17.63 -6.49 -1.27
C ALA A 255 -18.53 -6.89 -2.44
N LEU A 256 -19.67 -7.54 -2.16
CA LEU A 256 -20.69 -7.78 -3.18
C LEU A 256 -21.54 -6.51 -3.38
N CYS A 257 -21.77 -6.13 -4.61
CA CYS A 257 -22.61 -5.01 -4.98
C CYS A 257 -23.48 -5.38 -6.17
N SER A 258 -24.62 -6.04 -5.92
CA SER A 258 -25.44 -6.66 -6.96
C SER A 258 -26.91 -6.28 -6.86
N ARG A 259 -27.56 -6.16 -8.03
CA ARG A 259 -29.03 -5.95 -8.15
C ARG A 259 -29.73 -7.28 -8.22
N ASN A 260 -29.78 -7.97 -7.10
CA ASN A 260 -30.34 -9.30 -6.96
C ASN A 260 -31.19 -9.46 -5.68
N ASP A 261 -31.79 -10.62 -5.54
CA ASP A 261 -32.32 -11.11 -4.29
C ASP A 261 -31.20 -11.76 -3.46
N PRO A 262 -31.04 -11.38 -2.17
CA PRO A 262 -29.97 -11.91 -1.33
C PRO A 262 -29.97 -13.44 -1.24
N ASP A 263 -31.13 -14.08 -1.09
CA ASP A 263 -31.24 -15.53 -0.94
C ASP A 263 -30.83 -16.27 -2.22
N SER A 264 -31.05 -15.66 -3.38
CA SER A 264 -30.63 -16.22 -4.67
C SER A 264 -29.11 -16.25 -4.80
N VAL A 265 -28.43 -15.17 -4.42
CA VAL A 265 -26.95 -15.09 -4.43
C VAL A 265 -26.35 -16.05 -3.39
N GLU A 266 -26.91 -16.11 -2.17
CA GLU A 266 -26.42 -17.03 -1.13
C GLU A 266 -26.57 -18.51 -1.54
N ARG A 267 -27.62 -18.86 -2.27
CA ARG A 267 -27.78 -20.21 -2.84
C ARG A 267 -26.69 -20.56 -3.83
N VAL A 268 -26.25 -19.63 -4.67
CA VAL A 268 -25.13 -19.90 -5.60
C VAL A 268 -23.87 -20.24 -4.84
N PHE A 269 -23.51 -19.45 -3.83
CA PHE A 269 -22.32 -19.71 -3.02
C PHE A 269 -22.41 -21.02 -2.21
N THR A 270 -23.62 -21.44 -1.85
CA THR A 270 -23.85 -22.69 -1.10
C THR A 270 -23.85 -23.90 -2.02
N ASP A 271 -24.67 -23.87 -3.08
CA ASP A 271 -24.93 -25.02 -3.94
C ASP A 271 -23.78 -25.29 -4.93
N ARG A 272 -23.03 -24.25 -5.30
CA ARG A 272 -21.88 -24.33 -6.20
C ARG A 272 -20.52 -24.13 -5.52
N ALA A 273 -20.45 -24.30 -4.20
CA ALA A 273 -19.24 -24.06 -3.40
C ALA A 273 -18.00 -24.84 -3.89
N GLY A 274 -18.18 -26.01 -4.51
CA GLY A 274 -17.11 -26.83 -5.06
C GLY A 274 -16.60 -26.39 -6.43
N ASP A 275 -17.38 -25.55 -7.14
CA ASP A 275 -17.10 -25.12 -8.52
C ASP A 275 -16.54 -23.69 -8.58
N LEU A 276 -16.72 -22.91 -7.51
CA LEU A 276 -16.30 -21.52 -7.42
C LEU A 276 -14.89 -21.40 -6.83
N GLU A 277 -14.09 -20.46 -7.34
CA GLU A 277 -12.81 -20.06 -6.75
C GLU A 277 -12.98 -19.17 -5.52
N LEU A 278 -14.11 -18.47 -5.41
CA LEU A 278 -14.49 -17.62 -4.30
C LEU A 278 -15.60 -18.26 -3.47
N THR A 279 -15.52 -18.08 -2.16
CA THR A 279 -16.58 -18.42 -1.22
C THR A 279 -17.22 -17.15 -0.68
N ARG A 280 -18.42 -17.27 -0.07
CA ARG A 280 -19.05 -16.13 0.61
C ARG A 280 -18.15 -15.47 1.66
N HIS A 281 -17.24 -16.24 2.24
CA HIS A 281 -16.30 -15.77 3.25
C HIS A 281 -15.21 -14.82 2.72
N HIS A 282 -14.95 -14.77 1.44
CA HIS A 282 -14.00 -13.79 0.89
C HIS A 282 -14.57 -12.37 0.91
N PHE A 283 -15.89 -12.21 1.04
CA PHE A 283 -16.55 -10.90 1.03
C PHE A 283 -16.79 -10.38 2.44
N ALA A 284 -16.23 -9.23 2.77
CA ALA A 284 -16.34 -8.58 4.07
C ALA A 284 -17.69 -7.86 4.26
N ALA A 285 -18.31 -7.41 3.17
CA ALA A 285 -19.59 -6.70 3.16
C ALA A 285 -20.39 -7.04 1.89
N ALA A 286 -21.69 -6.78 1.90
CA ALA A 286 -22.55 -6.98 0.74
C ALA A 286 -23.69 -5.94 0.69
N ARG A 287 -24.01 -5.52 -0.51
CA ARG A 287 -25.25 -4.82 -0.87
C ARG A 287 -25.89 -5.53 -2.04
N ILE A 288 -26.84 -6.40 -1.71
CA ILE A 288 -27.60 -7.18 -2.68
C ILE A 288 -29.04 -6.70 -2.58
N ASN A 289 -29.45 -5.81 -3.48
CA ASN A 289 -30.76 -5.16 -3.49
C ASN A 289 -30.98 -4.45 -4.83
N GLN A 290 -32.17 -3.84 -5.04
CA GLN A 290 -32.56 -3.17 -6.27
C GLN A 290 -32.20 -1.67 -6.33
N LEU A 291 -31.41 -1.14 -5.35
CA LEU A 291 -30.98 0.26 -5.36
C LEU A 291 -29.89 0.51 -6.42
N PRO A 292 -29.69 1.78 -6.85
CA PRO A 292 -28.56 2.17 -7.67
C PRO A 292 -27.22 1.73 -7.03
N LYS A 293 -26.26 1.28 -7.85
CA LYS A 293 -24.96 0.81 -7.32
C LYS A 293 -24.15 1.93 -6.70
N SER A 294 -24.26 3.17 -7.17
CA SER A 294 -23.66 4.34 -6.52
C SER A 294 -24.10 4.49 -5.05
N ARG A 295 -25.39 4.33 -4.76
CA ARG A 295 -25.91 4.35 -3.38
C ARG A 295 -25.42 3.18 -2.55
N ASN A 296 -25.32 2.01 -3.16
CA ASN A 296 -24.80 0.81 -2.51
C ASN A 296 -23.31 0.97 -2.16
N ILE A 297 -22.49 1.54 -3.06
CA ILE A 297 -21.08 1.84 -2.81
C ILE A 297 -20.93 2.88 -1.70
N ALA A 298 -21.71 3.96 -1.71
CA ALA A 298 -21.71 4.95 -0.63
C ALA A 298 -22.04 4.30 0.73
N SER A 299 -23.07 3.44 0.77
CA SER A 299 -23.45 2.71 1.98
C SER A 299 -22.39 1.69 2.43
N LEU A 300 -21.69 1.03 1.50
CA LEU A 300 -20.53 0.17 1.81
C LEU A 300 -19.38 1.00 2.38
N ALA A 301 -19.13 2.18 1.83
CA ALA A 301 -18.09 3.09 2.30
C ALA A 301 -18.34 3.54 3.75
N GLU A 302 -19.58 3.90 4.09
CA GLU A 302 -19.99 4.20 5.47
C GLU A 302 -19.81 2.99 6.38
N GLU A 303 -20.27 1.80 5.97
CA GLU A 303 -20.14 0.58 6.75
C GLU A 303 -18.69 0.21 7.03
N LEU A 304 -17.83 0.29 6.01
CA LEU A 304 -16.42 -0.05 6.10
C LEU A 304 -15.59 1.10 6.69
N ARG A 305 -16.20 2.25 6.95
CA ARG A 305 -15.53 3.48 7.42
C ARG A 305 -14.36 3.87 6.51
N LEU A 306 -14.59 3.83 5.20
CA LEU A 306 -13.63 4.19 4.15
C LEU A 306 -14.21 5.29 3.27
N GLY A 307 -13.36 6.10 2.66
CA GLY A 307 -13.79 7.03 1.62
C GLY A 307 -14.18 6.28 0.34
N VAL A 308 -15.14 6.81 -0.43
CA VAL A 308 -15.54 6.25 -1.74
C VAL A 308 -14.38 6.20 -2.73
N ASP A 309 -13.40 7.10 -2.59
CA ASP A 309 -12.14 7.13 -3.33
C ASP A 309 -11.23 5.90 -3.09
N SER A 310 -11.59 5.05 -2.12
CA SER A 310 -10.91 3.78 -1.85
C SER A 310 -11.52 2.60 -2.62
N PHE A 311 -12.59 2.83 -3.40
CA PHE A 311 -13.35 1.79 -4.07
C PHE A 311 -12.97 1.64 -5.53
N VAL A 312 -13.00 0.38 -5.98
CA VAL A 312 -13.04 -0.02 -7.39
C VAL A 312 -14.33 -0.81 -7.58
N LEU A 313 -15.12 -0.47 -8.59
CA LEU A 313 -16.26 -1.27 -9.04
C LEU A 313 -15.85 -2.15 -10.21
N VAL A 314 -16.21 -3.42 -10.17
CA VAL A 314 -16.08 -4.38 -11.28
C VAL A 314 -17.47 -4.84 -11.68
N ASP A 315 -17.88 -4.59 -12.91
CA ASP A 315 -19.24 -4.77 -13.39
C ASP A 315 -19.23 -5.01 -14.92
N ASP A 316 -20.11 -5.87 -15.44
CA ASP A 316 -20.24 -6.15 -16.88
C ASP A 316 -21.19 -5.18 -17.59
N ASN A 317 -22.04 -4.46 -16.83
CA ASN A 317 -23.09 -3.64 -17.41
C ASN A 317 -22.60 -2.20 -17.63
N PRO A 318 -22.48 -1.74 -18.91
CA PRO A 318 -21.97 -0.41 -19.23
C PRO A 318 -22.83 0.74 -18.68
N PHE A 319 -24.16 0.54 -18.55
CA PHE A 319 -25.05 1.57 -17.99
C PHE A 319 -24.84 1.74 -16.49
N VAL A 320 -24.59 0.64 -15.77
CA VAL A 320 -24.27 0.67 -14.35
C VAL A 320 -22.90 1.30 -14.14
N CYS A 321 -21.92 0.95 -14.96
CA CYS A 321 -20.60 1.56 -14.94
C CYS A 321 -20.68 3.09 -15.15
N ALA A 322 -21.45 3.55 -16.12
CA ALA A 322 -21.67 4.96 -16.40
C ALA A 322 -22.39 5.67 -15.24
N GLU A 323 -23.42 5.04 -14.67
CA GLU A 323 -24.17 5.58 -13.51
C GLU A 323 -23.23 5.82 -12.31
N VAL A 324 -22.36 4.86 -12.00
CA VAL A 324 -21.44 4.99 -10.88
C VAL A 324 -20.34 6.01 -11.18
N ALA A 325 -19.79 6.03 -12.39
CA ALA A 325 -18.77 7.00 -12.79
C ALA A 325 -19.27 8.46 -12.74
N GLU A 326 -20.54 8.69 -13.09
CA GLU A 326 -21.15 10.01 -13.00
C GLU A 326 -21.49 10.41 -11.55
N ALA A 327 -22.07 9.49 -10.78
CA ALA A 327 -22.50 9.77 -9.41
C ALA A 327 -21.37 9.82 -8.39
N LEU A 328 -20.29 9.04 -8.61
CA LEU A 328 -19.13 8.91 -7.71
C LEU A 328 -17.83 8.93 -8.53
N PRO A 329 -17.39 10.09 -9.04
CA PRO A 329 -16.24 10.21 -9.92
C PRO A 329 -14.90 9.79 -9.25
N GLU A 330 -14.86 9.70 -7.92
CA GLU A 330 -13.69 9.21 -7.19
C GLU A 330 -13.56 7.66 -7.23
N VAL A 331 -14.61 6.93 -7.59
CA VAL A 331 -14.59 5.47 -7.71
C VAL A 331 -13.95 5.08 -9.05
N THR A 332 -12.97 4.18 -9.00
CA THR A 332 -12.46 3.57 -10.23
C THR A 332 -13.47 2.53 -10.73
N VAL A 333 -13.93 2.66 -11.96
CA VAL A 333 -14.92 1.76 -12.55
C VAL A 333 -14.27 0.90 -13.63
N LEU A 334 -14.34 -0.41 -13.48
CA LEU A 334 -13.84 -1.41 -14.43
C LEU A 334 -15.03 -2.11 -15.10
N HIS A 335 -15.27 -1.77 -16.34
CA HIS A 335 -16.28 -2.42 -17.17
C HIS A 335 -15.70 -3.71 -17.78
N LEU A 336 -16.28 -4.86 -17.44
CA LEU A 336 -15.92 -6.16 -18.00
C LEU A 336 -16.75 -6.46 -19.24
N ASP A 337 -16.40 -5.87 -20.37
CA ASP A 337 -17.07 -6.15 -21.64
C ASP A 337 -17.12 -7.67 -21.89
N PRO A 338 -18.32 -8.26 -22.11
CA PRO A 338 -18.46 -9.69 -22.41
C PRO A 338 -17.65 -10.17 -23.61
N ALA A 339 -17.34 -9.30 -24.57
CA ALA A 339 -16.56 -9.62 -25.77
C ALA A 339 -15.03 -9.56 -25.55
N ALA A 340 -14.56 -8.91 -24.47
CA ALA A 340 -13.13 -8.76 -24.17
C ALA A 340 -12.64 -9.82 -23.18
N ASP A 341 -11.33 -10.10 -23.18
CA ASP A 341 -10.70 -10.89 -22.13
C ASP A 341 -10.69 -10.07 -20.83
N PRO A 342 -11.29 -10.57 -19.73
CA PRO A 342 -11.30 -9.85 -18.46
C PRO A 342 -9.90 -9.57 -17.92
N ALA A 343 -8.91 -10.40 -18.21
CA ALA A 343 -7.53 -10.19 -17.78
C ALA A 343 -6.98 -8.86 -18.30
N THR A 344 -7.27 -8.50 -19.55
CA THR A 344 -6.83 -7.21 -20.14
C THR A 344 -7.31 -6.01 -19.33
N VAL A 345 -8.56 -6.03 -18.85
CA VAL A 345 -9.13 -4.94 -18.04
C VAL A 345 -8.59 -4.97 -16.60
N LEU A 346 -8.58 -6.16 -15.99
CA LEU A 346 -8.26 -6.32 -14.57
C LEU A 346 -6.77 -6.14 -14.30
N ASP A 347 -5.89 -6.78 -15.08
CA ASP A 347 -4.44 -6.68 -14.95
C ASP A 347 -3.92 -5.34 -15.51
N GLY A 348 -4.69 -4.68 -16.39
CA GLY A 348 -4.41 -3.32 -16.88
C GLY A 348 -4.68 -2.21 -15.88
N CYS A 349 -5.38 -2.48 -14.77
CA CYS A 349 -5.73 -1.47 -13.77
C CYS A 349 -4.61 -1.28 -12.75
N TRP A 350 -3.82 -0.22 -12.91
CA TRP A 350 -2.67 0.10 -12.06
C TRP A 350 -3.06 0.43 -10.60
N GLU A 351 -4.26 0.92 -10.37
CA GLU A 351 -4.79 1.20 -9.03
C GLU A 351 -4.98 -0.07 -8.18
N LEU A 352 -5.01 -1.23 -8.82
CA LEU A 352 -5.09 -2.54 -8.16
C LEU A 352 -3.72 -3.17 -7.90
N ASP A 353 -2.63 -2.52 -8.28
CA ASP A 353 -1.28 -3.03 -8.01
C ASP A 353 -0.92 -2.97 -6.53
N ARG A 354 -0.28 -4.02 -6.03
CA ARG A 354 0.21 -4.17 -4.66
C ARG A 354 1.56 -4.85 -4.65
N PHE A 355 2.61 -4.07 -4.79
CA PHE A 355 3.98 -4.59 -4.69
C PHE A 355 4.48 -4.64 -3.24
N PHE A 356 4.03 -3.70 -2.40
CA PHE A 356 4.39 -3.65 -0.99
C PHE A 356 3.18 -3.98 -0.13
N SER A 357 3.21 -5.10 0.60
CA SER A 357 2.16 -5.49 1.53
C SER A 357 2.75 -5.85 2.89
N THR A 358 2.05 -5.49 3.97
CA THR A 358 2.43 -5.88 5.34
C THR A 358 1.61 -7.10 5.80
N ALA A 359 2.03 -7.72 6.91
CA ALA A 359 1.25 -8.79 7.53
C ALA A 359 -0.18 -8.33 7.88
N GLU A 360 -0.33 -7.07 8.30
CA GLU A 360 -1.64 -6.48 8.63
C GLU A 360 -2.51 -6.26 7.39
N ASP A 361 -1.93 -6.04 6.21
CA ASP A 361 -2.71 -5.98 4.97
C ASP A 361 -3.35 -7.33 4.67
N ARG A 362 -2.62 -8.42 4.83
CA ARG A 362 -3.09 -9.80 4.62
C ARG A 362 -4.22 -10.17 5.59
N THR A 363 -4.16 -9.69 6.83
CA THR A 363 -5.20 -9.93 7.86
C THR A 363 -6.32 -8.88 7.85
N ARG A 364 -6.29 -7.91 6.94
CA ARG A 364 -7.27 -6.80 6.88
C ARG A 364 -8.70 -7.29 6.75
N ASN A 365 -8.95 -8.28 5.91
CA ASN A 365 -10.27 -8.85 5.68
C ASN A 365 -10.85 -9.48 6.94
N ASP A 366 -10.04 -10.18 7.73
CA ASP A 366 -10.45 -10.74 9.01
C ASP A 366 -10.83 -9.64 10.00
N GLY A 367 -10.09 -8.52 9.98
CA GLY A 367 -10.42 -7.33 10.76
C GLY A 367 -11.81 -6.76 10.42
N TYR A 368 -12.15 -6.61 9.14
CA TYR A 368 -13.48 -6.10 8.73
C TYR A 368 -14.61 -7.08 9.08
N ARG A 369 -14.39 -8.40 8.97
CA ARG A 369 -15.36 -9.41 9.43
C ARG A 369 -15.54 -9.37 10.94
N ALA A 370 -14.46 -9.22 11.68
CA ALA A 370 -14.53 -9.05 13.12
C ALA A 370 -15.31 -7.78 13.49
N ASP A 371 -15.13 -6.69 12.73
CA ASP A 371 -15.88 -5.44 12.90
C ASP A 371 -17.37 -5.60 12.58
N ALA A 372 -17.73 -6.36 11.54
CA ALA A 372 -19.13 -6.68 11.24
C ALA A 372 -19.79 -7.46 12.38
N ARG A 373 -19.15 -8.55 12.85
CA ARG A 373 -19.63 -9.34 13.99
C ARG A 373 -19.74 -8.51 15.27
N ARG A 374 -18.82 -7.56 15.46
CA ARG A 374 -18.87 -6.64 16.60
C ARG A 374 -20.08 -5.71 16.50
N ARG A 375 -20.34 -5.09 15.35
CA ARG A 375 -21.51 -4.22 15.14
C ARG A 375 -22.80 -4.96 15.43
N GLU A 376 -22.94 -6.20 14.95
CA GLU A 376 -24.09 -7.04 15.25
C GLU A 376 -24.22 -7.31 16.76
N ALA A 377 -23.11 -7.68 17.43
CA ALA A 377 -23.09 -7.98 18.86
C ALA A 377 -23.32 -6.75 19.75
N THR A 378 -23.19 -5.56 19.20
CA THR A 378 -23.26 -4.27 19.92
C THR A 378 -24.40 -3.38 19.46
N ALA A 379 -25.20 -3.86 18.52
CA ALA A 379 -26.39 -3.14 18.06
C ALA A 379 -27.29 -2.75 19.25
N GLY A 380 -27.57 -1.44 19.38
CA GLY A 380 -28.38 -0.88 20.47
C GLY A 380 -27.61 -0.41 21.72
N LEU A 381 -26.26 -0.48 21.74
CA LEU A 381 -25.44 0.08 22.82
C LEU A 381 -24.87 1.45 22.39
N ALA A 382 -25.26 2.51 23.07
CA ALA A 382 -24.85 3.88 22.74
C ALA A 382 -23.61 4.35 23.49
N ASP A 383 -23.12 3.59 24.50
CA ASP A 383 -21.99 3.98 25.37
C ASP A 383 -20.71 3.24 24.96
N THR A 384 -19.77 4.00 24.40
CA THR A 384 -18.48 3.50 23.87
C THR A 384 -17.59 2.89 24.97
N HIS A 385 -17.62 3.41 26.19
CA HIS A 385 -16.80 2.88 27.28
C HIS A 385 -17.30 1.50 27.71
N ARG A 386 -18.59 1.36 27.98
CA ARG A 386 -19.22 0.06 28.30
C ARG A 386 -19.07 -0.94 27.18
N LEU A 387 -19.03 -0.44 25.96
CA LEU A 387 -18.78 -1.24 24.78
C LEU A 387 -17.38 -1.85 24.81
N ASN A 388 -16.35 -1.03 25.00
CA ASN A 388 -14.96 -1.48 25.06
C ASN A 388 -14.70 -2.44 26.22
N GLU A 389 -15.29 -2.19 27.41
CA GLU A 389 -15.23 -3.13 28.55
C GLU A 389 -15.84 -4.48 28.18
N ARG A 390 -17.04 -4.48 27.58
CA ARG A 390 -17.75 -5.69 27.20
C ARG A 390 -17.06 -6.50 26.11
N LEU A 391 -16.28 -5.80 25.27
CA LEU A 391 -15.47 -6.41 24.20
C LEU A 391 -14.12 -6.93 24.72
N GLY A 392 -13.72 -6.56 25.94
CA GLY A 392 -12.39 -6.86 26.46
C GLY A 392 -11.30 -6.16 25.62
N THR A 393 -11.56 -4.92 25.18
CA THR A 393 -10.65 -4.15 24.36
C THR A 393 -9.35 -3.86 25.13
N VAL A 394 -8.21 -4.23 24.54
CA VAL A 394 -6.88 -3.98 25.06
C VAL A 394 -6.09 -3.16 24.03
N VAL A 395 -5.64 -1.98 24.45
CA VAL A 395 -4.74 -1.13 23.66
C VAL A 395 -3.38 -1.12 24.33
N VAL A 396 -2.31 -1.38 23.57
CA VAL A 396 -0.94 -1.32 24.05
C VAL A 396 -0.18 -0.31 23.20
N ALA A 397 0.23 0.81 23.81
CA ALA A 397 1.06 1.83 23.20
C ALA A 397 2.51 1.72 23.71
N ARG A 398 3.49 1.75 22.79
CA ARG A 398 4.91 1.64 23.11
C ARG A 398 5.77 2.47 22.17
N ARG A 399 7.03 2.68 22.52
CA ARG A 399 8.03 3.17 21.57
C ARG A 399 8.20 2.13 20.45
N ALA A 400 8.34 2.62 19.23
CA ALA A 400 8.58 1.79 18.06
C ALA A 400 10.01 1.23 18.07
N ASP A 401 10.20 0.09 17.46
CA ASP A 401 11.50 -0.46 17.10
C ASP A 401 11.70 -0.47 15.57
N THR A 402 12.87 -0.89 15.10
CA THR A 402 13.19 -0.91 13.67
C THR A 402 12.26 -1.80 12.86
N GLY A 403 11.72 -2.89 13.46
CA GLY A 403 10.76 -3.78 12.80
C GLY A 403 9.40 -3.14 12.56
N ASP A 404 9.06 -2.04 13.28
CA ASP A 404 7.80 -1.32 13.09
C ASP A 404 7.84 -0.34 11.90
N LEU A 405 9.03 0.02 11.39
CA LEU A 405 9.21 1.07 10.39
C LEU A 405 8.35 0.90 9.13
N PRO A 406 8.27 -0.29 8.51
CA PRO A 406 7.44 -0.48 7.31
C PRO A 406 5.97 -0.18 7.59
N ARG A 407 5.49 -0.57 8.79
CA ARG A 407 4.10 -0.34 9.19
C ARG A 407 3.81 1.11 9.53
N ILE A 408 4.73 1.80 10.19
CA ILE A 408 4.64 3.24 10.48
C ILE A 408 4.54 4.02 9.17
N THR A 409 5.46 3.77 8.23
CA THR A 409 5.46 4.39 6.90
C THR A 409 4.14 4.15 6.18
N GLN A 410 3.65 2.91 6.20
CA GLN A 410 2.38 2.56 5.59
C GLN A 410 1.19 3.30 6.23
N LEU A 411 1.12 3.38 7.56
CA LEU A 411 0.04 4.09 8.24
C LEU A 411 0.04 5.58 7.89
N LEU A 412 1.20 6.23 7.93
CA LEU A 412 1.33 7.66 7.64
C LEU A 412 1.05 7.98 6.17
N SER A 413 1.42 7.09 5.23
CA SER A 413 1.19 7.30 3.79
C SER A 413 -0.23 6.95 3.33
N ARG A 414 -0.87 5.94 3.95
CA ARG A 414 -2.15 5.39 3.47
C ARG A 414 -3.37 5.79 4.29
N THR A 415 -3.20 6.55 5.37
CA THR A 415 -4.34 7.02 6.19
C THR A 415 -4.80 8.39 5.72
N ASN A 416 -6.06 8.49 5.32
CA ASN A 416 -6.64 9.72 4.80
C ASN A 416 -7.54 10.45 5.81
N GLN A 417 -8.27 9.70 6.67
CA GLN A 417 -9.30 10.27 7.55
C GLN A 417 -8.78 10.60 8.95
N PHE A 418 -8.01 9.71 9.56
CA PHE A 418 -7.51 9.93 10.90
C PHE A 418 -6.00 10.10 10.91
N THR A 419 -5.54 11.24 10.40
CA THR A 419 -4.13 11.63 10.30
C THR A 419 -3.96 13.13 10.49
N SER A 420 -2.83 13.53 11.05
CA SER A 420 -2.43 14.94 11.13
C SER A 420 -2.00 15.53 9.78
N ALA A 421 -1.68 14.68 8.79
CA ALA A 421 -1.23 15.04 7.44
C ALA A 421 -0.05 16.04 7.39
N THR A 422 0.79 16.07 8.43
CA THR A 422 1.94 16.99 8.53
C THR A 422 3.23 16.39 7.97
N ALA A 423 3.28 15.06 7.81
CA ALA A 423 4.37 14.37 7.12
C ALA A 423 3.79 13.50 6.00
N GLY A 424 4.35 13.56 4.82
CA GLY A 424 4.12 12.58 3.76
C GLY A 424 4.83 11.26 4.11
N GLY A 425 4.32 10.13 3.62
CA GLY A 425 4.93 8.81 3.90
C GLY A 425 6.41 8.72 3.53
N ALA A 426 6.85 9.49 2.52
CA ALA A 426 8.25 9.57 2.09
C ALA A 426 9.18 10.27 3.10
N ASP A 427 8.64 11.13 3.97
CA ASP A 427 9.44 11.89 4.94
C ASP A 427 9.72 11.10 6.22
N VAL A 428 9.01 9.98 6.44
CA VAL A 428 9.12 9.20 7.69
C VAL A 428 10.50 8.60 7.89
N PRO A 429 11.13 7.97 6.88
CA PRO A 429 12.51 7.50 7.01
C PRO A 429 13.49 8.63 7.32
N ALA A 430 13.32 9.81 6.71
CA ALA A 430 14.14 10.99 6.98
C ALA A 430 13.90 11.55 8.38
N LEU A 431 12.66 11.49 8.89
CA LEU A 431 12.32 11.87 10.26
C LEU A 431 12.97 10.91 11.26
N LEU A 432 12.94 9.62 10.98
CA LEU A 432 13.50 8.57 11.87
C LEU A 432 15.03 8.48 11.77
N ALA A 433 15.64 8.76 10.63
CA ALA A 433 17.10 8.87 10.49
C ALA A 433 17.68 10.01 11.34
N ARG A 434 16.86 10.97 11.78
CA ARG A 434 17.22 12.00 12.77
C ARG A 434 17.17 11.50 14.21
N GLU A 435 16.72 10.29 14.48
CA GLU A 435 16.66 9.69 15.82
C GLU A 435 18.03 9.61 16.50
N GLY A 436 19.12 9.43 15.74
CA GLY A 436 20.50 9.48 16.23
C GLY A 436 20.93 10.82 16.85
N THR A 437 20.15 11.90 16.71
CA THR A 437 20.37 13.22 17.34
C THR A 437 19.62 13.39 18.65
N GLY A 438 18.90 12.35 19.14
CA GLY A 438 18.19 12.35 20.43
C GLY A 438 16.90 13.18 20.48
N THR A 439 16.41 13.70 19.35
CA THR A 439 15.28 14.64 19.29
C THR A 439 13.96 14.01 18.85
N TRP A 440 13.98 12.85 18.17
CA TRP A 440 12.79 12.24 17.57
C TRP A 440 12.52 10.85 18.16
N THR A 441 11.24 10.51 18.36
CA THR A 441 10.82 9.20 18.84
C THR A 441 9.56 8.77 18.08
N ALA A 442 9.58 7.56 17.52
CA ALA A 442 8.41 6.95 16.93
C ALA A 442 7.65 6.09 17.97
N TRP A 443 6.35 6.05 17.82
CA TRP A 443 5.42 5.33 18.68
C TRP A 443 4.46 4.49 17.88
N THR A 444 4.07 3.35 18.43
CA THR A 444 3.04 2.48 17.87
C THR A 444 1.99 2.13 18.91
N ALA A 445 0.77 1.87 18.46
CA ALA A 445 -0.28 1.29 19.29
C ALA A 445 -0.90 0.10 18.60
N THR A 446 -1.05 -1.00 19.33
CA THR A 446 -1.75 -2.21 18.91
C THR A 446 -3.11 -2.28 19.59
N LEU A 447 -4.06 -2.96 18.94
CA LEU A 447 -5.41 -3.15 19.42
C LEU A 447 -5.79 -4.62 19.32
N ARG A 448 -6.37 -5.19 20.38
CA ARG A 448 -7.02 -6.51 20.36
C ARG A 448 -8.31 -6.50 21.15
N ASP A 449 -9.24 -7.35 20.80
CA ASP A 449 -10.46 -7.64 21.56
C ASP A 449 -10.87 -9.11 21.39
N ARG A 450 -12.03 -9.50 21.94
CA ARG A 450 -12.52 -10.89 21.86
C ARG A 450 -12.82 -11.39 20.44
N PHE A 451 -12.89 -10.50 19.44
CA PHE A 451 -13.15 -10.84 18.05
C PHE A 451 -11.89 -10.95 17.21
N GLY A 452 -10.76 -10.42 17.67
CA GLY A 452 -9.49 -10.54 16.96
C GLY A 452 -8.37 -9.64 17.45
N ASP A 453 -7.19 -9.87 16.89
CA ASP A 453 -6.03 -9.02 17.00
C ASP A 453 -5.93 -8.16 15.72
N TYR A 454 -5.81 -6.84 15.89
CA TYR A 454 -5.77 -5.87 14.79
C TYR A 454 -4.33 -5.44 14.45
N GLY A 455 -3.36 -5.96 15.18
CA GLY A 455 -1.96 -5.59 15.03
C GLY A 455 -1.69 -4.12 15.32
N THR A 456 -0.66 -3.55 14.71
CA THR A 456 -0.31 -2.13 14.81
C THR A 456 -1.28 -1.28 13.99
N ILE A 457 -2.13 -0.50 14.69
CA ILE A 457 -3.22 0.27 14.10
C ILE A 457 -3.08 1.79 14.23
N ALA A 458 -2.18 2.26 15.06
CA ALA A 458 -1.88 3.69 15.19
C ALA A 458 -0.38 3.92 15.35
N THR A 459 0.05 5.10 14.93
CA THR A 459 1.43 5.57 15.08
C THR A 459 1.47 7.07 15.33
N ALA A 460 2.52 7.52 16.01
CA ALA A 460 2.87 8.93 16.15
C ALA A 460 4.39 9.10 16.09
N VAL A 461 4.84 10.25 15.60
CA VAL A 461 6.25 10.67 15.66
C VAL A 461 6.32 11.94 16.50
N THR A 462 7.16 11.91 17.52
CA THR A 462 7.31 13.00 18.49
C THR A 462 8.70 13.61 18.44
N ALA A 463 8.80 14.89 18.79
CA ALA A 463 10.06 15.59 19.00
C ALA A 463 10.06 16.33 20.33
N ARG A 464 11.24 16.45 20.97
CA ARG A 464 11.43 17.37 22.10
C ARG A 464 11.45 18.81 21.59
N ARG A 465 10.67 19.66 22.25
CA ARG A 465 10.61 21.09 22.00
C ARG A 465 11.72 21.82 22.76
N ALA A 466 12.05 23.03 22.33
CA ALA A 466 13.06 23.87 23.00
C ALA A 466 12.68 24.27 24.42
N ASP A 467 11.37 24.30 24.72
CA ASP A 467 10.83 24.58 26.07
C ASP A 467 10.80 23.34 26.99
N GLY A 468 11.33 22.21 26.55
CA GLY A 468 11.33 20.92 27.26
C GLY A 468 10.03 20.10 27.06
N GLY A 469 9.01 20.65 26.38
CA GLY A 469 7.76 19.98 26.07
C GLY A 469 7.91 18.90 25.01
N VAL A 470 6.82 18.20 24.72
CA VAL A 470 6.72 17.17 23.67
C VAL A 470 5.80 17.65 22.55
N GLY A 471 6.33 17.67 21.32
CA GLY A 471 5.58 17.90 20.10
C GLY A 471 5.24 16.57 19.41
N ILE A 472 3.99 16.39 18.99
CA ILE A 472 3.57 15.34 18.05
C ILE A 472 3.63 15.96 16.66
N GLU A 473 4.63 15.57 15.89
CA GLU A 473 4.91 16.11 14.57
C GLU A 473 3.99 15.52 13.51
N CYS A 474 3.70 14.23 13.64
CA CYS A 474 2.67 13.56 12.84
C CYS A 474 2.08 12.38 13.61
N PHE A 475 0.84 12.04 13.25
CA PHE A 475 0.19 10.82 13.73
C PHE A 475 -0.78 10.29 12.66
N ALA A 476 -1.04 8.99 12.73
CA ALA A 476 -2.04 8.32 11.90
C ALA A 476 -2.65 7.13 12.65
N MET A 477 -3.94 6.87 12.39
CA MET A 477 -4.64 5.71 12.94
C MET A 477 -5.54 5.09 11.88
N SER A 478 -5.55 3.76 11.80
CA SER A 478 -6.46 3.00 10.96
C SER A 478 -7.93 3.30 11.31
N CYS A 479 -8.77 3.50 10.31
CA CYS A 479 -10.22 3.72 10.50
C CYS A 479 -10.92 2.60 11.29
N ARG A 480 -10.36 1.38 11.30
CA ARG A 480 -10.86 0.25 12.11
C ARG A 480 -10.77 0.49 13.63
N ALA A 481 -9.95 1.43 14.05
CA ALA A 481 -9.74 1.74 15.47
C ALA A 481 -10.51 2.98 15.96
N LEU A 482 -11.30 3.60 15.10
CA LEU A 482 -12.13 4.75 15.48
C LEU A 482 -13.07 4.37 16.64
N ASP A 483 -13.25 5.29 17.58
CA ASP A 483 -14.11 5.14 18.77
C ASP A 483 -13.68 4.02 19.75
N ARG A 484 -12.38 3.64 19.76
CA ARG A 484 -11.86 2.59 20.64
C ARG A 484 -10.87 3.05 21.70
N GLY A 485 -10.66 4.36 21.83
CA GLY A 485 -9.74 4.93 22.80
C GLY A 485 -8.25 4.73 22.46
N VAL A 486 -7.92 4.42 21.20
CA VAL A 486 -6.55 4.10 20.79
C VAL A 486 -5.67 5.34 20.74
N THR A 487 -6.20 6.44 20.20
CA THR A 487 -5.45 7.72 20.15
C THR A 487 -5.25 8.29 21.54
N GLU A 488 -6.26 8.18 22.39
CA GLU A 488 -6.20 8.59 23.80
C GLU A 488 -5.11 7.80 24.53
N ALA A 489 -5.08 6.47 24.38
CA ALA A 489 -4.07 5.62 25.00
C ALA A 489 -2.65 5.92 24.46
N LEU A 490 -2.51 6.14 23.15
CA LEU A 490 -1.23 6.48 22.53
C LEU A 490 -0.71 7.82 23.04
N PHE A 491 -1.54 8.86 23.06
CA PHE A 491 -1.14 10.20 23.51
C PHE A 491 -0.90 10.23 25.02
N ALA A 492 -1.70 9.52 25.81
CA ALA A 492 -1.47 9.39 27.26
C ALA A 492 -0.10 8.73 27.54
N ARG A 493 0.23 7.66 26.81
CA ARG A 493 1.54 7.00 26.93
C ARG A 493 2.71 7.90 26.54
N ILE A 494 2.54 8.70 25.49
CA ILE A 494 3.55 9.68 25.05
C ILE A 494 3.75 10.77 26.14
N ALA A 495 2.67 11.27 26.72
CA ALA A 495 2.73 12.28 27.78
C ALA A 495 3.41 11.73 29.05
N GLU A 496 3.04 10.50 29.45
CA GLU A 496 3.65 9.80 30.60
C GLU A 496 5.16 9.60 30.41
N ASP A 497 5.58 9.11 29.24
CA ASP A 497 6.99 8.87 28.94
C ASP A 497 7.80 10.16 28.83
N GLY A 498 7.15 11.23 28.34
CA GLY A 498 7.71 12.56 28.24
C GLY A 498 7.77 13.34 29.57
N ASP A 499 7.07 12.87 30.61
CA ASP A 499 6.83 13.57 31.89
C ASP A 499 6.26 14.98 31.65
N VAL A 500 5.20 15.07 30.82
CA VAL A 500 4.56 16.33 30.44
C VAL A 500 3.03 16.27 30.62
N ASP A 501 2.46 17.40 31.05
CA ASP A 501 1.01 17.56 31.20
C ASP A 501 0.30 17.93 29.88
N GLU A 502 1.04 18.50 28.93
CA GLU A 502 0.49 18.98 27.65
C GLU A 502 1.33 18.47 26.48
N LEU A 503 0.64 18.03 25.41
CA LEU A 503 1.21 17.62 24.14
C LEU A 503 0.87 18.67 23.08
N HIS A 504 1.86 19.08 22.29
CA HIS A 504 1.66 20.01 21.17
C HIS A 504 1.54 19.24 19.87
N VAL A 505 0.35 19.21 19.27
CA VAL A 505 0.05 18.38 18.10
C VAL A 505 -0.01 19.24 16.85
N ARG A 506 0.86 18.99 15.88
CA ARG A 506 0.80 19.64 14.56
C ARG A 506 -0.28 19.00 13.73
N PHE A 507 -1.05 19.83 13.03
CA PHE A 507 -2.15 19.38 12.17
C PHE A 507 -2.25 20.25 10.92
N ARG A 508 -2.45 19.59 9.77
CA ARG A 508 -2.74 20.23 8.48
C ARG A 508 -4.02 19.61 7.90
N GLY A 509 -5.02 20.43 7.64
CA GLY A 509 -6.28 19.99 7.04
C GLY A 509 -6.06 19.53 5.58
N THR A 510 -6.71 18.42 5.20
CA THR A 510 -6.67 17.88 3.83
C THR A 510 -8.05 17.84 3.18
N GLY A 511 -9.07 18.40 3.84
CA GLY A 511 -10.47 18.23 3.44
C GLY A 511 -11.06 16.84 3.74
N ARG A 512 -10.22 15.85 4.09
CA ARG A 512 -10.63 14.45 4.36
C ARG A 512 -10.33 13.97 5.77
N ASN A 513 -9.46 14.66 6.49
CA ASN A 513 -9.07 14.30 7.84
C ASN A 513 -9.90 15.01 8.93
N GLY A 514 -11.19 15.22 8.64
CA GLY A 514 -12.19 15.73 9.58
C GLY A 514 -12.21 14.95 10.91
N PRO A 515 -12.30 13.62 10.91
CA PRO A 515 -12.30 12.84 12.15
C PRO A 515 -11.10 13.09 13.08
N ALA A 516 -9.91 13.31 12.52
CA ALA A 516 -8.73 13.67 13.31
C ALA A 516 -8.84 15.10 13.87
N LEU A 517 -9.38 16.03 13.09
CA LEU A 517 -9.64 17.41 13.54
C LEU A 517 -10.67 17.44 14.67
N ASP A 518 -11.74 16.67 14.55
CA ASP A 518 -12.80 16.59 15.56
C ASP A 518 -12.27 16.01 16.87
N PHE A 519 -11.42 14.98 16.80
CA PHE A 519 -10.70 14.45 17.95
C PHE A 519 -9.84 15.52 18.63
N LEU A 520 -9.05 16.28 17.86
CA LEU A 520 -8.18 17.33 18.40
C LEU A 520 -9.00 18.49 19.00
N ARG A 521 -10.15 18.85 18.45
CA ARG A 521 -11.06 19.84 19.01
C ARG A 521 -11.73 19.38 20.30
N ALA A 522 -12.06 18.08 20.39
CA ALA A 522 -12.69 17.50 21.58
C ALA A 522 -11.74 17.40 22.78
N HIS A 523 -10.45 17.15 22.54
CA HIS A 523 -9.46 16.88 23.59
C HIS A 523 -8.42 17.98 23.78
N GLY A 524 -8.41 19.00 22.94
CA GLY A 524 -7.40 20.03 22.93
C GLY A 524 -7.94 21.44 22.68
N ARG A 525 -7.05 22.42 22.72
CA ARG A 525 -7.28 23.81 22.32
C ARG A 525 -6.30 24.19 21.23
N THR A 526 -6.69 25.07 20.33
CA THR A 526 -5.76 25.63 19.33
C THR A 526 -4.73 26.49 20.04
N ASP A 527 -3.44 26.28 19.74
CA ASP A 527 -2.37 27.13 20.23
C ASP A 527 -2.40 28.47 19.47
N THR A 528 -2.92 29.51 20.13
CA THR A 528 -2.89 30.90 19.63
C THR A 528 -1.57 31.54 20.04
N GLY A 529 -0.43 30.89 19.69
CA GLY A 529 0.89 31.46 19.95
C GLY A 529 0.96 32.90 19.47
N THR A 530 1.44 33.80 20.32
CA THR A 530 1.65 35.23 20.11
C THR A 530 2.57 35.45 18.90
N ASN A 531 1.98 35.48 17.70
CA ASN A 531 2.52 36.21 16.56
C ASN A 531 1.55 37.34 16.26
N SER A 532 2.01 38.54 16.62
CA SER A 532 1.44 39.80 16.24
C SER A 532 1.40 39.91 14.71
N ASP A 533 0.29 39.54 14.10
CA ASP A 533 -0.10 40.07 12.83
C ASP A 533 -1.62 40.29 12.86
N THR A 534 -1.97 41.55 12.83
CA THR A 534 -3.32 42.08 12.88
C THR A 534 -4.08 41.67 11.62
N GLY A 535 -4.90 40.65 11.74
CA GLY A 535 -5.86 40.22 10.72
C GLY A 535 -7.12 39.71 11.39
N THR A 536 -8.15 40.52 11.35
CA THR A 536 -9.51 40.32 11.86
C THR A 536 -10.06 38.95 11.48
N ASP A 537 -10.28 38.09 12.50
CA ASP A 537 -11.11 36.90 12.39
C ASP A 537 -12.57 37.34 12.13
N ILE A 538 -13.07 37.01 10.95
CA ILE A 538 -14.49 36.96 10.68
C ILE A 538 -14.84 35.51 10.39
N ASP A 539 -15.43 34.83 11.40
CA ASP A 539 -16.22 33.63 11.21
C ASP A 539 -17.44 34.00 10.35
N SER A 540 -17.43 33.62 9.07
CA SER A 540 -18.64 33.57 8.26
C SER A 540 -18.56 32.39 7.31
N ASP A 541 -19.11 31.28 7.79
CA ASP A 541 -19.43 30.11 6.97
C ASP A 541 -20.86 30.31 6.45
N THR A 542 -21.01 30.89 5.28
CA THR A 542 -22.22 30.81 4.46
C THR A 542 -21.85 30.97 2.98
N GLY A 543 -22.00 29.89 2.24
CA GLY A 543 -22.62 29.79 0.93
C GLY A 543 -22.01 30.48 -0.28
N ASP A 544 -21.95 29.69 -1.32
CA ASP A 544 -21.90 30.04 -2.74
C ASP A 544 -20.73 30.90 -3.23
N ASP A 545 -19.82 30.22 -3.93
CA ASP A 545 -19.31 30.79 -5.18
C ASP A 545 -18.83 29.71 -6.14
N ALA A 546 -19.31 29.84 -7.36
CA ALA A 546 -19.01 29.02 -8.52
C ALA A 546 -17.61 29.34 -9.07
N ASP A 547 -16.96 28.28 -9.50
CA ASP A 547 -16.08 28.14 -10.67
C ASP A 547 -15.08 29.26 -10.99
N THR A 548 -13.83 29.10 -10.57
CA THR A 548 -12.65 29.47 -11.38
C THR A 548 -11.45 28.61 -10.97
N GLY A 549 -10.78 28.04 -11.99
CA GLY A 549 -9.67 27.13 -12.02
C GLY A 549 -8.56 27.20 -10.97
N ASP A 550 -8.18 26.00 -10.58
CA ASP A 550 -6.84 25.52 -10.23
C ASP A 550 -5.91 26.49 -9.48
N GLU A 551 -5.95 26.35 -8.15
CA GLU A 551 -4.86 26.43 -7.16
C GLU A 551 -5.49 26.49 -5.76
N ASN A 552 -5.69 25.31 -5.16
CA ASN A 552 -6.11 25.25 -3.76
C ASN A 552 -4.94 25.80 -2.90
N PRO A 553 -5.10 26.91 -2.15
CA PRO A 553 -4.03 27.46 -1.34
C PRO A 553 -3.56 26.40 -0.34
N PRO A 554 -2.26 26.33 -0.02
CA PRO A 554 -1.73 25.33 0.91
C PRO A 554 -2.49 25.42 2.23
N ALA A 555 -3.12 24.31 2.63
CA ALA A 555 -3.88 24.20 3.85
C ALA A 555 -3.05 24.68 5.04
N LYS A 556 -3.55 25.69 5.78
CA LYS A 556 -2.84 26.29 6.91
C LYS A 556 -2.55 25.22 7.97
N GLU A 557 -1.31 25.11 8.36
CA GLU A 557 -0.86 24.28 9.48
C GLU A 557 -1.29 24.92 10.80
N ARG A 558 -1.78 24.11 11.75
CA ARG A 558 -2.23 24.54 13.08
C ARG A 558 -1.56 23.66 14.13
N THR A 559 -1.33 24.21 15.32
CA THR A 559 -0.92 23.45 16.49
C THR A 559 -2.05 23.37 17.49
N PHE A 560 -2.32 22.18 17.99
CA PHE A 560 -3.26 21.92 19.08
C PHE A 560 -2.50 21.55 20.34
N VAL A 561 -2.95 22.05 21.48
CA VAL A 561 -2.43 21.66 22.81
C VAL A 561 -3.43 20.70 23.44
N VAL A 562 -3.04 19.46 23.63
CA VAL A 562 -3.84 18.39 24.23
C VAL A 562 -3.33 18.10 25.64
N ARG A 563 -4.20 18.17 26.65
CA ARG A 563 -3.83 17.86 28.05
C ARG A 563 -3.89 16.37 28.33
N ALA A 564 -2.87 15.84 28.98
CA ALA A 564 -2.82 14.44 29.39
C ALA A 564 -4.03 14.05 30.26
N ALA A 565 -4.48 14.92 31.15
CA ALA A 565 -5.67 14.70 31.98
C ALA A 565 -7.00 14.62 31.19
N ALA A 566 -7.05 15.18 29.97
CA ALA A 566 -8.25 15.09 29.10
C ALA A 566 -8.35 13.72 28.40
N LEU A 567 -7.23 13.00 28.28
CA LEU A 567 -7.16 11.69 27.61
C LEU A 567 -7.61 10.52 28.50
N THR A 568 -7.64 10.75 29.82
CA THR A 568 -8.04 9.75 30.83
C THR A 568 -9.50 9.89 31.27
N ARG A 569 -10.20 10.96 30.86
CA ARG A 569 -11.61 11.20 31.20
C ARG A 569 -12.54 10.62 30.16
N SER A 570 -13.49 9.79 30.61
CA SER A 570 -14.65 9.39 29.82
C SER A 570 -15.48 10.62 29.45
N PRO A 571 -16.01 10.76 28.21
CA PRO A 571 -16.82 11.91 27.80
C PRO A 571 -18.17 12.05 28.52
N ALA A 572 -18.50 11.22 29.52
CA ALA A 572 -19.77 11.23 30.22
C ALA A 572 -19.92 12.27 31.37
N GLU A 573 -18.89 13.07 31.72
CA GLU A 573 -18.98 14.03 32.82
C GLU A 573 -18.96 15.53 32.41
N GLY A 574 -19.16 15.83 31.13
CA GLY A 574 -19.13 17.20 30.57
C GLY A 574 -20.47 17.78 30.15
N GLY A 575 -21.55 17.49 30.86
CA GLY A 575 -22.88 18.01 30.51
C GLY A 575 -23.66 18.49 31.74
N THR A 576 -23.31 19.65 32.30
CA THR A 576 -24.22 20.63 32.96
C THR A 576 -23.41 21.72 33.64
N ARG A 577 -23.22 22.85 32.95
CA ARG A 577 -23.36 24.21 33.52
C ARG A 577 -23.51 25.21 32.38
#